data_e290dfa025eb8d522d1698d58ed9871b
#
_entry.id   e290dfa025eb8d522d1698d58ed9871b
#
_cell.length_a   1.000
_cell.length_b   1.000
_cell.length_c   1.000
_cell.angle_alpha   90.00
_cell.angle_beta   90.00
_cell.angle_gamma   90.00
#
_symmetry.space_group_name_H-M   'P 1'
#
loop_
_entity.id
_entity.type
_entity.pdbx_description
1 polymer ?
#
loop_
_entity_poly.entity_id
_entity_poly.type
_entity_poly.pdbx_seq_one_letter_code
_entity_poly.pdbx_strand_id
1 'polypeptide(L)'
;MTHPQIKTLAAVCSALALASAAHAVTPEEAAQLKTTLTPLGAERAGNKDGSIPAWDGGYTKSLPGFTNGGKRGDPFANEKPLYTITAKNAAQYADKLTDGVKAMLKKYPDTFRLDVYPTHRTAAAPQWVYDNTAKNAVNGKLNGLVPEGVYGGIPFPIPKSGAEAMWNHILHWRGSDWHVDFRGVQVTADGKPVVTIDGRGDFQMPYYYKDGSAASFNGEYWMIRLVNAGPPIRAGEAIVGRENIRPDKTQAWVYLTGQRRVRKLPVACCDTPTPSTAGIMSFDEVDVFNGRLDRFDWKLVGKKEMYIPYNSNKMLQPKMSELIGKDHLNPDYVRWELHRVWVVEASLAPGKRHQAPKGRYYLDEDTWTAVLGDRWDANGQLWKTIFSNPVVMPDLPATAPTQQFGFYDLVSGAWYVNGVLNEKAEQYKIMPHYGNTVFTPDAMAGEGQR
;
A
#
# COMPACT_ATOMS: atom_id res chain seq x y z
N MET A 1 -21.57 20.76 -77.66
CA MET A 1 -20.35 20.69 -76.85
C MET A 1 -20.80 20.47 -75.45
N THR A 2 -20.74 19.23 -75.03
CA THR A 2 -21.28 18.72 -73.73
C THR A 2 -20.18 18.52 -72.72
N HIS A 3 -20.27 19.19 -71.57
CA HIS A 3 -19.36 18.97 -70.45
C HIS A 3 -19.90 17.81 -69.55
N PRO A 4 -19.09 16.85 -69.12
CA PRO A 4 -19.49 15.86 -68.13
C PRO A 4 -19.25 16.39 -66.72
N GLN A 5 -20.28 16.30 -65.87
CA GLN A 5 -20.20 16.54 -64.45
C GLN A 5 -19.54 15.37 -63.73
N ILE A 6 -18.45 15.64 -63.02
CA ILE A 6 -17.80 14.69 -62.11
C ILE A 6 -18.53 14.73 -60.78
N LYS A 7 -19.22 13.66 -60.41
CA LYS A 7 -19.79 13.45 -59.09
C LYS A 7 -18.72 12.93 -58.14
N THR A 8 -18.28 13.77 -57.21
CA THR A 8 -17.36 13.39 -56.14
C THR A 8 -18.17 12.69 -55.01
N LEU A 9 -17.99 11.40 -54.83
CA LEU A 9 -18.51 10.66 -53.70
C LEU A 9 -17.61 10.93 -52.49
N ALA A 10 -18.10 11.68 -51.50
CA ALA A 10 -17.48 11.84 -50.20
C ALA A 10 -17.82 10.61 -49.33
N ALA A 11 -16.87 9.71 -49.13
CA ALA A 11 -16.99 8.64 -48.16
C ALA A 11 -16.74 9.19 -46.75
N VAL A 12 -17.81 9.30 -45.96
CA VAL A 12 -17.71 9.62 -44.54
C VAL A 12 -17.37 8.36 -43.80
N CYS A 13 -16.09 8.19 -43.43
CA CYS A 13 -15.66 7.18 -42.47
C CYS A 13 -16.05 7.65 -41.07
N SER A 14 -17.19 7.19 -40.57
CA SER A 14 -17.56 7.30 -39.16
C SER A 14 -16.71 6.31 -38.35
N ALA A 15 -15.65 6.79 -37.73
CA ALA A 15 -14.93 6.06 -36.70
C ALA A 15 -15.82 5.97 -35.45
N LEU A 16 -16.54 4.88 -35.29
CA LEU A 16 -17.14 4.53 -33.99
C LEU A 16 -16.00 4.25 -33.01
N ALA A 17 -15.72 5.23 -32.17
CA ALA A 17 -14.99 5.00 -30.94
C ALA A 17 -15.88 4.11 -30.05
N LEU A 18 -15.62 2.82 -30.04
CA LEU A 18 -16.15 1.89 -29.05
C LEU A 18 -15.55 2.32 -27.70
N ALA A 19 -16.27 3.17 -26.99
CA ALA A 19 -16.07 3.35 -25.56
C ALA A 19 -16.33 1.96 -24.94
N SER A 20 -15.28 1.26 -24.56
CA SER A 20 -15.37 0.07 -23.74
C SER A 20 -16.05 0.47 -22.44
N ALA A 21 -17.36 0.32 -22.37
CA ALA A 21 -18.05 0.36 -21.08
C ALA A 21 -17.35 -0.71 -20.22
N ALA A 22 -16.77 -0.31 -19.11
CA ALA A 22 -16.23 -1.23 -18.12
C ALA A 22 -17.42 -2.09 -17.66
N HIS A 23 -17.50 -3.31 -18.19
CA HIS A 23 -18.57 -4.23 -17.81
C HIS A 23 -18.32 -4.66 -16.38
N ALA A 24 -19.31 -4.48 -15.53
CA ALA A 24 -19.35 -5.10 -14.21
C ALA A 24 -19.05 -6.61 -14.36
N VAL A 25 -18.44 -7.18 -13.35
CA VAL A 25 -18.17 -8.64 -13.28
C VAL A 25 -19.50 -9.38 -13.37
N THR A 26 -19.57 -10.40 -14.23
CA THR A 26 -20.81 -11.19 -14.35
C THR A 26 -21.06 -12.02 -13.09
N PRO A 27 -22.30 -12.42 -12.80
CA PRO A 27 -22.59 -13.33 -11.67
C PRO A 27 -21.77 -14.63 -11.71
N GLU A 28 -21.49 -15.16 -12.88
CA GLU A 28 -20.67 -16.36 -13.10
C GLU A 28 -19.20 -16.12 -12.76
N GLU A 29 -18.66 -14.96 -13.15
CA GLU A 29 -17.30 -14.55 -12.76
C GLU A 29 -17.24 -14.35 -11.23
N ALA A 30 -18.20 -13.67 -10.62
CA ALA A 30 -18.27 -13.46 -9.18
C ALA A 30 -18.39 -14.77 -8.38
N ALA A 31 -19.07 -15.78 -8.93
CA ALA A 31 -19.16 -17.12 -8.31
C ALA A 31 -17.80 -17.80 -8.14
N GLN A 32 -16.79 -17.41 -8.92
CA GLN A 32 -15.42 -17.94 -8.79
C GLN A 32 -14.80 -17.62 -7.43
N LEU A 33 -15.22 -16.56 -6.73
CA LEU A 33 -14.77 -16.23 -5.37
C LEU A 33 -15.07 -17.34 -4.33
N LYS A 34 -15.96 -18.26 -4.66
CA LYS A 34 -16.31 -19.43 -3.83
C LYS A 34 -15.61 -20.71 -4.25
N THR A 35 -14.98 -20.75 -5.42
CA THR A 35 -14.45 -21.97 -6.04
C THR A 35 -12.98 -21.85 -6.40
N THR A 36 -12.67 -21.27 -7.56
CA THR A 36 -11.32 -21.15 -8.11
C THR A 36 -10.52 -19.99 -7.54
N LEU A 37 -11.22 -18.97 -7.05
CA LEU A 37 -10.60 -17.83 -6.36
C LEU A 37 -10.78 -17.93 -4.85
N THR A 38 -9.90 -17.26 -4.12
CA THR A 38 -10.09 -17.01 -2.70
C THR A 38 -11.21 -15.98 -2.50
N PRO A 39 -11.77 -15.84 -1.29
CA PRO A 39 -12.80 -14.82 -1.04
C PRO A 39 -12.33 -13.38 -1.27
N LEU A 40 -11.01 -13.12 -1.33
CA LEU A 40 -10.43 -11.81 -1.64
C LEU A 40 -10.04 -11.64 -3.12
N GLY A 41 -10.21 -12.69 -3.96
CA GLY A 41 -10.00 -12.62 -5.40
C GLY A 41 -8.68 -13.18 -5.93
N ALA A 42 -7.83 -13.74 -5.07
CA ALA A 42 -6.61 -14.42 -5.49
C ALA A 42 -6.91 -15.80 -6.08
N GLU A 43 -6.01 -16.34 -6.90
CA GLU A 43 -6.10 -17.74 -7.34
C GLU A 43 -5.97 -18.66 -6.14
N ARG A 44 -6.95 -19.55 -5.92
CA ARG A 44 -6.94 -20.48 -4.78
C ARG A 44 -5.87 -21.56 -4.92
N ALA A 45 -5.69 -22.09 -6.14
CA ALA A 45 -4.71 -23.12 -6.40
C ALA A 45 -3.26 -22.64 -6.23
N GLY A 46 -2.38 -23.54 -5.90
CA GLY A 46 -0.93 -23.33 -5.97
C GLY A 46 -0.45 -23.19 -7.42
N ASN A 47 0.83 -22.86 -7.61
CA ASN A 47 1.44 -22.83 -8.92
C ASN A 47 1.90 -24.23 -9.36
N LYS A 48 2.34 -24.35 -10.62
CA LYS A 48 2.64 -25.65 -11.24
C LYS A 48 3.81 -26.40 -10.60
N ASP A 49 4.83 -25.68 -10.12
CA ASP A 49 6.03 -26.27 -9.52
C ASP A 49 5.93 -26.44 -7.99
N GLY A 50 4.81 -26.01 -7.39
CA GLY A 50 4.54 -26.14 -5.97
C GLY A 50 5.27 -25.12 -5.10
N SER A 51 6.01 -24.19 -5.68
CA SER A 51 6.72 -23.14 -4.92
C SER A 51 5.76 -22.10 -4.30
N ILE A 52 4.56 -21.94 -4.86
CA ILE A 52 3.44 -21.21 -4.27
C ILE A 52 2.36 -22.24 -3.92
N PRO A 53 2.07 -22.48 -2.62
CA PRO A 53 1.06 -23.46 -2.23
C PRO A 53 -0.37 -22.99 -2.52
N ALA A 54 -1.33 -23.92 -2.51
CA ALA A 54 -2.73 -23.55 -2.51
C ALA A 54 -3.08 -22.76 -1.23
N TRP A 55 -4.01 -21.81 -1.35
CA TRP A 55 -4.53 -21.11 -0.17
C TRP A 55 -5.49 -22.01 0.62
N ASP A 56 -5.24 -22.17 1.91
CA ASP A 56 -5.95 -23.10 2.82
C ASP A 56 -6.82 -22.40 3.89
N GLY A 57 -7.01 -21.08 3.76
CA GLY A 57 -7.77 -20.27 4.71
C GLY A 57 -6.96 -19.19 5.40
N GLY A 58 -5.65 -19.16 5.18
CA GLY A 58 -4.73 -18.20 5.76
C GLY A 58 -4.36 -18.50 7.21
N TYR A 59 -3.64 -17.57 7.84
CA TYR A 59 -3.13 -17.76 9.21
C TYR A 59 -3.96 -16.97 10.21
N THR A 60 -4.77 -17.68 11.02
CA THR A 60 -5.77 -17.09 11.93
C THR A 60 -5.58 -17.44 13.41
N LYS A 61 -4.50 -18.12 13.77
CA LYS A 61 -4.22 -18.52 15.15
C LYS A 61 -3.14 -17.63 15.75
N SER A 62 -3.47 -16.87 16.77
CA SER A 62 -2.51 -16.06 17.52
C SER A 62 -1.47 -16.95 18.22
N LEU A 63 -0.25 -16.47 18.29
CA LEU A 63 0.80 -17.13 19.05
C LEU A 63 0.49 -17.10 20.55
N PRO A 64 0.88 -18.12 21.31
CA PRO A 64 0.66 -18.15 22.76
C PRO A 64 1.23 -16.93 23.47
N GLY A 65 0.48 -16.38 24.43
CA GLY A 65 0.89 -15.23 25.22
C GLY A 65 0.73 -13.86 24.54
N PHE A 66 0.25 -13.81 23.28
CA PHE A 66 -0.03 -12.53 22.62
C PHE A 66 -1.20 -11.81 23.31
N THR A 67 -1.03 -10.51 23.51
CA THR A 67 -2.07 -9.58 23.98
C THR A 67 -2.22 -8.42 22.98
N ASN A 68 -3.45 -7.92 22.82
CA ASN A 68 -3.73 -6.82 21.91
C ASN A 68 -2.85 -5.58 22.22
N GLY A 69 -2.16 -5.07 21.21
CA GLY A 69 -1.18 -3.99 21.33
C GLY A 69 0.23 -4.44 21.69
N GLY A 70 0.41 -5.70 22.08
CA GLY A 70 1.73 -6.26 22.34
C GLY A 70 2.51 -6.54 21.05
N LYS A 71 3.79 -6.90 21.26
CA LYS A 71 4.68 -7.31 20.16
C LYS A 71 4.19 -8.63 19.56
N ARG A 72 3.96 -8.65 18.25
CA ARG A 72 3.63 -9.88 17.53
C ARG A 72 4.90 -10.68 17.27
N GLY A 73 4.93 -11.92 17.74
CA GLY A 73 6.00 -12.86 17.44
C GLY A 73 6.05 -13.22 15.96
N ASP A 74 7.12 -13.87 15.56
CA ASP A 74 7.27 -14.42 14.22
C ASP A 74 6.75 -15.86 14.17
N PRO A 75 5.65 -16.15 13.45
CA PRO A 75 5.11 -17.51 13.34
C PRO A 75 6.06 -18.47 12.60
N PHE A 76 7.03 -17.94 11.86
CA PHE A 76 7.99 -18.69 11.05
C PHE A 76 9.43 -18.56 11.56
N ALA A 77 9.64 -18.23 12.84
CA ALA A 77 10.96 -17.95 13.44
C ALA A 77 11.99 -19.09 13.27
N ASN A 78 11.51 -20.33 13.17
CA ASN A 78 12.38 -21.51 13.05
C ASN A 78 12.75 -21.85 11.60
N GLU A 79 12.22 -21.17 10.63
CA GLU A 79 12.51 -21.42 9.22
C GLU A 79 13.85 -20.82 8.81
N LYS A 80 14.50 -21.50 7.88
CA LYS A 80 15.72 -21.03 7.22
C LYS A 80 15.43 -20.66 5.78
N PRO A 81 16.18 -19.72 5.18
CA PRO A 81 16.07 -19.47 3.76
C PRO A 81 16.30 -20.73 2.94
N LEU A 82 15.52 -20.94 1.90
CA LEU A 82 15.72 -21.99 0.91
C LEU A 82 16.98 -21.71 0.08
N TYR A 83 17.18 -20.46 -0.27
CA TYR A 83 18.33 -19.92 -0.98
C TYR A 83 18.39 -18.40 -0.83
N THR A 84 19.49 -17.83 -1.28
CA THR A 84 19.73 -16.39 -1.25
C THR A 84 19.98 -15.87 -2.66
N ILE A 85 19.27 -14.80 -3.04
CA ILE A 85 19.50 -14.08 -4.27
C ILE A 85 20.42 -12.89 -3.97
N THR A 86 21.54 -12.83 -4.68
CA THR A 86 22.58 -11.80 -4.57
C THR A 86 22.89 -11.21 -5.95
N ALA A 87 23.70 -10.18 -6.04
CA ALA A 87 24.20 -9.65 -7.31
C ALA A 87 24.81 -10.72 -8.23
N LYS A 88 25.40 -11.79 -7.64
CA LYS A 88 26.11 -12.85 -8.39
C LYS A 88 25.17 -13.78 -9.15
N ASN A 89 23.95 -14.01 -8.64
CA ASN A 89 22.98 -14.93 -9.23
C ASN A 89 21.67 -14.28 -9.65
N ALA A 90 21.53 -12.95 -9.51
CA ALA A 90 20.30 -12.22 -9.82
C ALA A 90 19.78 -12.43 -11.26
N ALA A 91 20.70 -12.67 -12.21
CA ALA A 91 20.34 -12.93 -13.61
C ALA A 91 19.42 -14.17 -13.76
N GLN A 92 19.56 -15.17 -12.90
CA GLN A 92 18.75 -16.40 -12.92
C GLN A 92 17.29 -16.15 -12.47
N TYR A 93 17.04 -15.03 -11.80
CA TYR A 93 15.74 -14.66 -11.20
C TYR A 93 15.19 -13.34 -11.78
N ALA A 94 15.80 -12.82 -12.86
CA ALA A 94 15.56 -11.47 -13.36
C ALA A 94 14.10 -11.21 -13.76
N ASP A 95 13.37 -12.21 -14.22
CA ASP A 95 11.95 -12.16 -14.57
C ASP A 95 11.01 -12.07 -13.36
N LYS A 96 11.50 -12.48 -12.18
CA LYS A 96 10.80 -12.45 -10.89
C LYS A 96 11.25 -11.33 -9.95
N LEU A 97 12.13 -10.43 -10.42
CA LEU A 97 12.64 -9.28 -9.67
C LEU A 97 12.13 -7.97 -10.29
N THR A 98 11.77 -7.00 -9.45
CA THR A 98 11.43 -5.65 -9.92
C THR A 98 12.67 -4.92 -10.42
N ASP A 99 12.48 -3.85 -11.20
CA ASP A 99 13.60 -3.03 -11.67
C ASP A 99 14.34 -2.39 -10.50
N GLY A 100 13.62 -1.97 -9.46
CA GLY A 100 14.20 -1.43 -8.24
C GLY A 100 15.03 -2.44 -7.46
N VAL A 101 14.54 -3.66 -7.28
CA VAL A 101 15.28 -4.73 -6.60
C VAL A 101 16.56 -5.09 -7.36
N LYS A 102 16.48 -5.20 -8.70
CA LYS A 102 17.68 -5.38 -9.55
C LYS A 102 18.68 -4.25 -9.38
N ALA A 103 18.20 -3.01 -9.32
CA ALA A 103 19.06 -1.84 -9.10
C ALA A 103 19.72 -1.85 -7.71
N MET A 104 18.99 -2.25 -6.65
CA MET A 104 19.53 -2.41 -5.31
C MET A 104 20.62 -3.49 -5.25
N LEU A 105 20.40 -4.66 -5.85
CA LEU A 105 21.41 -5.72 -5.97
C LEU A 105 22.67 -5.24 -6.70
N LYS A 106 22.50 -4.44 -7.76
CA LYS A 106 23.61 -3.88 -8.51
C LYS A 106 24.36 -2.79 -7.73
N LYS A 107 23.63 -1.94 -7.00
CA LYS A 107 24.19 -0.79 -6.26
C LYS A 107 24.93 -1.23 -5.00
N TYR A 108 24.41 -2.24 -4.32
CA TYR A 108 24.93 -2.75 -3.04
C TYR A 108 25.23 -4.27 -3.12
N PRO A 109 26.16 -4.70 -4.00
CA PRO A 109 26.37 -6.11 -4.34
C PRO A 109 26.82 -6.97 -3.18
N ASP A 110 27.49 -6.38 -2.18
CA ASP A 110 28.07 -7.09 -1.04
C ASP A 110 27.17 -7.12 0.18
N THR A 111 26.16 -6.24 0.24
CA THR A 111 25.32 -6.07 1.44
C THR A 111 23.83 -6.31 1.20
N PHE A 112 23.31 -5.97 0.03
CA PHE A 112 21.91 -6.22 -0.29
C PHE A 112 21.71 -7.63 -0.86
N ARG A 113 20.74 -8.34 -0.33
CA ARG A 113 20.36 -9.67 -0.77
C ARG A 113 18.90 -9.97 -0.43
N LEU A 114 18.36 -10.97 -1.08
CA LEU A 114 17.05 -11.53 -0.77
C LEU A 114 17.25 -12.94 -0.19
N ASP A 115 17.00 -13.10 1.09
CA ASP A 115 16.90 -14.42 1.71
C ASP A 115 15.50 -14.95 1.46
N VAL A 116 15.37 -15.94 0.56
CA VAL A 116 14.09 -16.47 0.09
C VAL A 116 13.66 -17.64 0.96
N TYR A 117 12.48 -17.52 1.54
CA TYR A 117 11.86 -18.51 2.42
C TYR A 117 10.73 -19.28 1.72
N PRO A 118 10.27 -20.41 2.30
CA PRO A 118 9.05 -21.05 1.85
C PRO A 118 7.87 -20.08 1.84
N THR A 119 7.06 -20.15 0.81
CA THR A 119 5.87 -19.28 0.66
C THR A 119 4.76 -19.74 1.58
N HIS A 120 4.24 -18.81 2.39
CA HIS A 120 3.05 -19.01 3.23
C HIS A 120 1.98 -18.00 2.87
N ARG A 121 0.86 -18.48 2.36
CA ARG A 121 -0.29 -17.64 1.98
C ARG A 121 -1.16 -17.36 3.20
N THR A 122 -0.69 -16.46 4.04
CA THR A 122 -1.26 -16.15 5.36
C THR A 122 -2.44 -15.20 5.33
N ALA A 123 -2.75 -14.62 4.18
CA ALA A 123 -3.86 -13.67 4.03
C ALA A 123 -5.19 -14.24 4.50
N ALA A 124 -5.86 -13.50 5.37
CA ALA A 124 -7.18 -13.81 5.90
C ALA A 124 -7.96 -12.52 6.17
N ALA A 125 -9.28 -12.65 6.32
CA ALA A 125 -10.15 -11.58 6.76
C ALA A 125 -11.37 -12.20 7.51
N PRO A 126 -12.12 -11.41 8.29
CA PRO A 126 -13.38 -11.88 8.87
C PRO A 126 -14.41 -12.23 7.80
N GLN A 127 -15.30 -13.17 8.11
CA GLN A 127 -16.33 -13.64 7.16
C GLN A 127 -17.16 -12.50 6.56
N TRP A 128 -17.54 -11.50 7.35
CA TRP A 128 -18.32 -10.37 6.86
C TRP A 128 -17.58 -9.53 5.79
N VAL A 129 -16.24 -9.49 5.84
CA VAL A 129 -15.40 -8.85 4.76
C VAL A 129 -15.49 -9.68 3.49
N TYR A 130 -15.43 -11.02 3.60
CA TYR A 130 -15.60 -11.91 2.45
C TYR A 130 -16.99 -11.77 1.82
N ASP A 131 -18.04 -11.70 2.66
CA ASP A 131 -19.43 -11.54 2.20
C ASP A 131 -19.62 -10.20 1.46
N ASN A 132 -19.01 -9.14 1.97
CA ASN A 132 -19.04 -7.84 1.31
C ASN A 132 -18.19 -7.80 0.04
N THR A 133 -17.05 -8.47 0.02
CA THR A 133 -16.24 -8.63 -1.21
C THR A 133 -17.04 -9.31 -2.32
N ALA A 134 -17.80 -10.36 -1.99
CA ALA A 134 -18.67 -11.03 -2.95
C ALA A 134 -19.79 -10.11 -3.48
N LYS A 135 -20.37 -9.24 -2.63
CA LYS A 135 -21.36 -8.23 -3.04
C LYS A 135 -20.70 -7.16 -3.93
N ASN A 136 -19.51 -6.69 -3.56
CA ASN A 136 -18.77 -5.70 -4.31
C ASN A 136 -18.42 -6.20 -5.72
N ALA A 137 -18.08 -7.47 -5.87
CA ALA A 137 -17.77 -8.08 -7.17
C ALA A 137 -18.91 -7.86 -8.19
N VAL A 138 -20.16 -7.92 -7.75
CA VAL A 138 -21.34 -7.77 -8.62
C VAL A 138 -21.77 -6.30 -8.75
N ASN A 139 -21.68 -5.53 -7.67
CA ASN A 139 -22.24 -4.18 -7.60
C ASN A 139 -21.22 -3.07 -7.87
N GLY A 140 -19.91 -3.38 -7.72
CA GLY A 140 -18.84 -2.42 -7.84
C GLY A 140 -18.64 -1.95 -9.28
N LYS A 141 -18.52 -0.64 -9.44
CA LYS A 141 -18.18 0.00 -10.71
C LYS A 141 -17.37 1.26 -10.47
N LEU A 142 -16.61 1.68 -11.47
CA LEU A 142 -15.99 3.00 -11.49
C LEU A 142 -16.89 4.00 -12.23
N ASN A 143 -17.14 5.14 -11.60
CA ASN A 143 -17.68 6.32 -12.25
C ASN A 143 -16.53 7.32 -12.46
N GLY A 144 -15.98 7.37 -13.68
CA GLY A 144 -14.66 7.92 -13.90
C GLY A 144 -13.61 7.13 -13.11
N LEU A 145 -13.01 7.74 -12.10
CA LEU A 145 -12.06 7.08 -11.19
C LEU A 145 -12.60 6.88 -9.76
N VAL A 146 -13.88 7.15 -9.52
CA VAL A 146 -14.51 7.03 -8.20
C VAL A 146 -15.24 5.70 -8.10
N PRO A 147 -14.96 4.86 -7.09
CA PRO A 147 -15.68 3.61 -6.87
C PRO A 147 -17.10 3.87 -6.35
N GLU A 148 -18.07 3.17 -6.92
CA GLU A 148 -19.48 3.20 -6.52
C GLU A 148 -20.00 1.79 -6.29
N GLY A 149 -20.99 1.64 -5.42
CA GLY A 149 -21.63 0.36 -5.14
C GLY A 149 -20.80 -0.60 -4.29
N VAL A 150 -19.71 -0.14 -3.69
CA VAL A 150 -18.76 -0.95 -2.91
C VAL A 150 -18.74 -0.52 -1.45
N TYR A 151 -18.56 -1.49 -0.52
CA TYR A 151 -18.43 -1.25 0.89
C TYR A 151 -17.90 -2.48 1.64
N GLY A 152 -17.05 -2.28 2.64
CA GLY A 152 -16.69 -3.25 3.66
C GLY A 152 -15.97 -4.53 3.19
N GLY A 153 -15.47 -4.54 1.97
CA GLY A 153 -14.73 -5.65 1.37
C GLY A 153 -13.85 -5.14 0.23
N ILE A 154 -13.10 -6.02 -0.41
CA ILE A 154 -12.31 -5.64 -1.60
C ILE A 154 -13.26 -5.09 -2.67
N PRO A 155 -13.01 -3.87 -3.18
CA PRO A 155 -13.96 -3.23 -4.09
C PRO A 155 -14.12 -3.95 -5.44
N PHE A 156 -13.02 -4.44 -6.01
CA PHE A 156 -12.98 -5.05 -7.35
C PHE A 156 -12.14 -6.35 -7.31
N PRO A 157 -12.61 -7.43 -6.64
CA PRO A 157 -11.79 -8.63 -6.45
C PRO A 157 -11.40 -9.33 -7.77
N ILE A 158 -12.06 -8.99 -8.88
CA ILE A 158 -11.74 -9.42 -10.25
C ILE A 158 -11.56 -8.15 -11.10
N PRO A 159 -10.44 -7.42 -10.95
CA PRO A 159 -10.28 -6.12 -11.60
C PRO A 159 -10.14 -6.25 -13.12
N LYS A 160 -10.73 -5.31 -13.83
CA LYS A 160 -10.64 -5.17 -15.29
C LYS A 160 -9.72 -4.02 -15.72
N SER A 161 -9.31 -3.16 -14.77
CA SER A 161 -8.44 -2.01 -15.05
C SER A 161 -7.40 -1.79 -13.95
N GLY A 162 -6.35 -1.02 -14.29
CA GLY A 162 -5.33 -0.64 -13.31
C GLY A 162 -5.90 0.24 -12.19
N ALA A 163 -6.88 1.08 -12.49
CA ALA A 163 -7.54 1.91 -11.49
C ALA A 163 -8.33 1.06 -10.47
N GLU A 164 -9.02 0.01 -10.92
CA GLU A 164 -9.71 -0.93 -10.03
C GLU A 164 -8.72 -1.66 -9.11
N ALA A 165 -7.60 -2.13 -9.66
CA ALA A 165 -6.55 -2.77 -8.87
C ALA A 165 -5.93 -1.81 -7.84
N MET A 166 -5.72 -0.54 -8.19
CA MET A 166 -5.24 0.47 -7.24
C MET A 166 -6.26 0.80 -6.15
N TRP A 167 -7.55 0.80 -6.46
CA TRP A 167 -8.58 0.92 -5.42
C TRP A 167 -8.62 -0.28 -4.49
N ASN A 168 -8.37 -1.48 -5.00
CA ASN A 168 -8.21 -2.65 -4.13
C ASN A 168 -7.07 -2.46 -3.14
N HIS A 169 -5.94 -1.90 -3.61
CA HIS A 169 -4.82 -1.56 -2.73
C HIS A 169 -5.20 -0.49 -1.70
N ILE A 170 -5.80 0.61 -2.11
CA ILE A 170 -6.17 1.71 -1.21
C ILE A 170 -7.18 1.23 -0.15
N LEU A 171 -8.12 0.38 -0.54
CA LEU A 171 -9.20 -0.11 0.30
C LEU A 171 -9.01 -1.56 0.77
N HIS A 172 -7.77 -2.10 0.80
CA HIS A 172 -7.54 -3.45 1.29
C HIS A 172 -7.85 -3.59 2.79
N TRP A 173 -8.16 -4.81 3.21
CA TRP A 173 -8.44 -5.11 4.62
C TRP A 173 -7.17 -5.03 5.48
N ARG A 174 -7.20 -4.20 6.51
CA ARG A 174 -6.15 -4.03 7.52
C ARG A 174 -6.71 -3.69 8.91
N GLY A 175 -7.98 -4.01 9.16
CA GLY A 175 -8.72 -3.60 10.34
C GLY A 175 -9.57 -2.36 10.08
N SER A 176 -10.46 -2.06 11.03
CA SER A 176 -11.31 -0.86 10.98
C SER A 176 -10.77 0.26 11.86
N ASP A 177 -10.24 -0.07 13.04
CA ASP A 177 -9.82 0.91 14.05
C ASP A 177 -8.57 0.41 14.77
N TRP A 178 -7.51 1.22 14.79
CA TRP A 178 -6.29 0.83 15.48
C TRP A 178 -5.48 2.02 15.98
N HIS A 179 -4.68 1.74 16.98
CA HIS A 179 -3.63 2.60 17.49
C HIS A 179 -2.26 2.00 17.21
N VAL A 180 -1.26 2.83 16.99
CA VAL A 180 0.12 2.38 16.85
C VAL A 180 1.10 3.43 17.32
N ASP A 181 2.10 3.00 18.11
CA ASP A 181 3.30 3.78 18.39
C ASP A 181 4.39 3.39 17.39
N PHE A 182 5.02 4.38 16.76
CA PHE A 182 6.00 4.10 15.70
C PHE A 182 7.08 5.15 15.60
N ARG A 183 8.17 4.80 14.92
CA ARG A 183 9.19 5.75 14.46
C ARG A 183 9.28 5.77 12.95
N GLY A 184 9.59 6.94 12.40
CA GLY A 184 10.08 7.09 11.04
C GLY A 184 11.57 7.42 11.09
N VAL A 185 12.35 6.73 10.26
CA VAL A 185 13.80 6.87 10.23
C VAL A 185 14.25 7.17 8.81
N GLN A 186 14.94 8.29 8.66
CA GLN A 186 15.73 8.58 7.46
C GLN A 186 17.16 8.10 7.69
N VAL A 187 17.75 7.48 6.69
CA VAL A 187 19.18 7.28 6.63
C VAL A 187 19.73 8.17 5.51
N THR A 188 20.66 9.03 5.88
CA THR A 188 21.31 9.97 4.94
C THR A 188 22.24 9.24 3.99
N ALA A 189 22.66 9.89 2.91
CA ALA A 189 23.54 9.28 1.91
C ALA A 189 24.91 8.82 2.48
N ASP A 190 25.36 9.42 3.59
CA ASP A 190 26.57 8.98 4.32
C ASP A 190 26.30 7.87 5.34
N GLY A 191 25.05 7.38 5.40
CA GLY A 191 24.63 6.21 6.20
C GLY A 191 24.27 6.52 7.65
N LYS A 192 23.97 7.79 8.00
CA LYS A 192 23.57 8.17 9.36
C LYS A 192 22.06 8.05 9.53
N PRO A 193 21.57 7.24 10.49
CA PRO A 193 20.16 7.18 10.81
C PRO A 193 19.71 8.42 11.60
N VAL A 194 18.60 9.00 11.18
CA VAL A 194 17.95 10.15 11.81
C VAL A 194 16.48 9.81 12.06
N VAL A 195 16.06 9.82 13.32
CA VAL A 195 14.65 9.68 13.67
C VAL A 195 13.93 10.97 13.30
N THR A 196 13.06 10.95 12.32
CA THR A 196 12.31 12.10 11.82
C THR A 196 10.96 12.26 12.50
N ILE A 197 10.40 11.14 12.97
CA ILE A 197 9.18 11.08 13.77
C ILE A 197 9.34 9.98 14.82
N ASP A 198 9.02 10.29 16.05
CA ASP A 198 8.74 9.36 17.15
C ASP A 198 7.34 9.70 17.61
N GLY A 199 6.34 8.96 17.16
CA GLY A 199 4.96 9.37 17.27
C GLY A 199 4.02 8.23 17.58
N ARG A 200 2.77 8.63 17.76
CA ARG A 200 1.63 7.74 17.91
C ARG A 200 0.57 8.10 16.89
N GLY A 201 -0.14 7.10 16.42
CA GLY A 201 -1.21 7.27 15.45
C GLY A 201 -2.47 6.56 15.86
N ASP A 202 -3.59 7.26 15.71
CA ASP A 202 -4.92 6.69 15.75
C ASP A 202 -5.49 6.66 14.34
N PHE A 203 -6.07 5.54 13.96
CA PHE A 203 -6.55 5.27 12.62
C PHE A 203 -7.94 4.68 12.65
N GLN A 204 -8.74 5.08 11.67
CA GLN A 204 -10.09 4.58 11.52
C GLN A 204 -10.43 4.47 10.04
N MET A 205 -11.03 3.34 9.65
CA MET A 205 -11.46 3.09 8.28
C MET A 205 -12.98 2.98 8.21
N PRO A 206 -13.70 4.10 7.99
CA PRO A 206 -15.17 4.09 7.90
C PRO A 206 -15.72 3.18 6.80
N TYR A 207 -14.90 2.90 5.78
CA TYR A 207 -15.23 1.92 4.74
C TYR A 207 -15.45 0.51 5.29
N TYR A 208 -14.92 0.19 6.47
CA TYR A 208 -14.98 -1.13 7.11
C TYR A 208 -15.77 -1.14 8.41
N TYR A 209 -16.72 -0.25 8.59
CA TYR A 209 -17.63 -0.36 9.74
C TYR A 209 -18.62 -1.50 9.53
N LYS A 210 -18.65 -2.42 10.49
CA LYS A 210 -19.44 -3.65 10.37
C LYS A 210 -20.94 -3.41 10.24
N ASP A 211 -21.43 -2.33 10.81
CA ASP A 211 -22.83 -1.89 10.81
C ASP A 211 -23.15 -0.91 9.67
N GLY A 212 -22.17 -0.58 8.84
CA GLY A 212 -22.35 0.28 7.68
C GLY A 212 -22.82 -0.46 6.42
N SER A 213 -23.03 0.31 5.36
CA SER A 213 -23.43 -0.19 4.04
C SER A 213 -22.99 0.75 2.92
N ALA A 214 -23.05 0.30 1.67
CA ALA A 214 -22.77 1.16 0.52
C ALA A 214 -23.74 2.36 0.45
N ALA A 215 -24.97 2.23 0.94
CA ALA A 215 -25.95 3.31 0.97
C ALA A 215 -25.67 4.37 2.05
N SER A 216 -25.08 3.97 3.19
CA SER A 216 -24.74 4.89 4.28
C SER A 216 -23.33 5.47 4.17
N PHE A 217 -22.49 4.94 3.27
CA PHE A 217 -21.10 5.33 3.11
C PHE A 217 -20.99 6.71 2.46
N ASN A 218 -20.43 7.69 3.19
CA ASN A 218 -20.27 9.07 2.73
C ASN A 218 -19.00 9.31 1.88
N GLY A 219 -18.24 8.24 1.64
CA GLY A 219 -16.98 8.28 0.88
C GLY A 219 -15.72 8.46 1.72
N GLU A 220 -15.80 8.79 3.00
CA GLU A 220 -14.62 8.80 3.87
C GLU A 220 -14.16 7.38 4.13
N TYR A 221 -12.98 7.03 3.62
CA TYR A 221 -12.48 5.67 3.77
C TYR A 221 -11.36 5.53 4.80
N TRP A 222 -10.65 6.61 5.11
CA TRP A 222 -9.53 6.59 6.04
C TRP A 222 -9.45 7.88 6.84
N MET A 223 -9.46 7.77 8.15
CA MET A 223 -9.22 8.87 9.09
C MET A 223 -7.95 8.60 9.86
N ILE A 224 -7.14 9.64 10.01
CA ILE A 224 -5.81 9.57 10.61
C ILE A 224 -5.67 10.70 11.61
N ARG A 225 -5.08 10.39 12.76
CA ARG A 225 -4.55 11.36 13.71
C ARG A 225 -3.16 10.92 14.13
N LEU A 226 -2.16 11.71 13.81
CA LEU A 226 -0.78 11.47 14.20
C LEU A 226 -0.33 12.57 15.16
N VAL A 227 0.37 12.20 16.23
CA VAL A 227 0.96 13.14 17.20
C VAL A 227 2.42 12.78 17.41
N ASN A 228 3.32 13.72 17.22
CA ASN A 228 4.74 13.55 17.45
C ASN A 228 5.07 13.71 18.93
N ALA A 229 5.71 12.71 19.51
CA ALA A 229 6.36 12.79 20.82
C ALA A 229 7.84 13.19 20.70
N GLY A 230 8.44 13.02 19.53
CA GLY A 230 9.84 13.33 19.25
C GLY A 230 10.17 13.35 17.75
N PRO A 231 11.35 13.83 17.36
CA PRO A 231 12.41 14.43 18.20
C PRO A 231 11.95 15.74 18.89
N PRO A 232 12.68 16.23 19.90
CA PRO A 232 12.23 17.37 20.73
C PRO A 232 11.80 18.61 19.95
N ILE A 233 12.47 18.93 18.84
CA ILE A 233 12.14 20.08 17.97
C ILE A 233 10.76 19.93 17.31
N ARG A 234 10.22 18.72 17.23
CA ARG A 234 8.94 18.38 16.60
C ARG A 234 7.89 17.86 17.58
N ALA A 235 8.25 17.72 18.85
CA ALA A 235 7.33 17.24 19.88
C ALA A 235 6.07 18.12 19.96
N GLY A 236 4.90 17.48 19.98
CA GLY A 236 3.60 18.15 19.96
C GLY A 236 3.07 18.52 18.56
N GLU A 237 3.86 18.38 17.50
CA GLU A 237 3.30 18.50 16.14
C GLU A 237 2.25 17.40 15.91
N ALA A 238 1.18 17.75 15.22
CA ALA A 238 0.13 16.80 14.91
C ALA A 238 -0.40 16.99 13.49
N ILE A 239 -0.93 15.91 12.94
CA ILE A 239 -1.68 15.92 11.68
C ILE A 239 -3.01 15.17 11.88
N VAL A 240 -4.08 15.71 11.32
CA VAL A 240 -5.35 15.02 11.14
C VAL A 240 -5.65 14.98 9.65
N GLY A 241 -5.96 13.79 9.14
CA GLY A 241 -6.39 13.56 7.77
C GLY A 241 -7.75 12.88 7.72
N ARG A 242 -8.55 13.22 6.73
CA ARG A 242 -9.83 12.58 6.40
C ARG A 242 -9.85 12.35 4.90
N GLU A 243 -9.46 11.12 4.51
CA GLU A 243 -9.37 10.72 3.12
C GLU A 243 -10.73 10.29 2.58
N ASN A 244 -11.06 10.74 1.38
CA ASN A 244 -12.33 10.45 0.74
C ASN A 244 -12.11 9.88 -0.66
N ILE A 245 -12.95 8.92 -1.08
CA ILE A 245 -12.94 8.37 -2.45
C ILE A 245 -13.14 9.45 -3.52
N ARG A 246 -13.75 10.58 -3.14
CA ARG A 246 -13.85 11.79 -3.95
C ARG A 246 -12.75 12.76 -3.56
N PRO A 247 -11.76 13.00 -4.42
CA PRO A 247 -10.59 13.80 -4.08
C PRO A 247 -10.88 15.22 -3.58
N ASP A 248 -11.97 15.83 -4.04
CA ASP A 248 -12.41 17.16 -3.61
C ASP A 248 -12.97 17.21 -2.18
N LYS A 249 -13.28 16.04 -1.59
CA LYS A 249 -13.77 15.89 -0.22
C LYS A 249 -12.66 15.57 0.78
N THR A 250 -11.48 15.15 0.31
CA THR A 250 -10.32 14.89 1.18
C THR A 250 -9.91 16.15 1.92
N GLN A 251 -9.64 16.04 3.22
CA GLN A 251 -9.24 17.14 4.08
C GLN A 251 -8.08 16.73 4.99
N ALA A 252 -7.16 17.66 5.23
CA ALA A 252 -6.10 17.47 6.19
C ALA A 252 -5.77 18.79 6.91
N TRP A 253 -5.35 18.66 8.16
CA TRP A 253 -4.91 19.76 9.01
C TRP A 253 -3.61 19.39 9.70
N VAL A 254 -2.79 20.39 9.97
CA VAL A 254 -1.56 20.25 10.73
C VAL A 254 -1.55 21.24 11.89
N TYR A 255 -1.03 20.81 13.03
CA TYR A 255 -0.65 21.67 14.14
C TYR A 255 0.88 21.72 14.20
N LEU A 256 1.42 22.92 14.13
CA LEU A 256 2.85 23.17 14.22
C LEU A 256 3.14 23.91 15.53
N THR A 257 3.93 23.30 16.42
CA THR A 257 4.22 23.82 17.77
C THR A 257 4.87 25.20 17.74
N GLY A 258 5.79 25.45 16.79
CA GLY A 258 6.41 26.76 16.61
C GLY A 258 5.44 27.88 16.24
N GLN A 259 4.29 27.58 15.69
CA GLN A 259 3.26 28.52 15.26
C GLN A 259 2.04 28.54 16.20
N ARG A 260 1.88 27.53 17.06
CA ARG A 260 0.73 27.30 17.95
C ARG A 260 -0.63 27.44 17.25
N ARG A 261 -0.72 26.98 16.01
CA ARG A 261 -1.91 27.12 15.17
C ARG A 261 -2.19 25.84 14.41
N VAL A 262 -3.47 25.51 14.33
CA VAL A 262 -3.97 24.51 13.38
C VAL A 262 -4.13 25.19 12.03
N ARG A 263 -3.61 24.56 10.98
CA ARG A 263 -3.76 25.00 9.59
C ARG A 263 -4.34 23.89 8.75
N LYS A 264 -5.35 24.23 7.95
CA LYS A 264 -5.82 23.35 6.89
C LYS A 264 -4.77 23.29 5.78
N LEU A 265 -4.42 22.08 5.33
CA LEU A 265 -3.56 21.91 4.17
C LEU A 265 -4.40 22.07 2.90
N PRO A 266 -4.07 23.05 2.04
CA PRO A 266 -4.86 23.29 0.82
C PRO A 266 -4.75 22.12 -0.19
N VAL A 267 -3.59 21.44 -0.18
CA VAL A 267 -3.34 20.26 -1.02
C VAL A 267 -2.58 19.23 -0.17
N ALA A 268 -3.28 18.21 0.27
CA ALA A 268 -2.71 17.07 0.98
C ALA A 268 -2.73 15.85 0.06
N CYS A 269 -1.99 15.90 -1.04
CA CYS A 269 -1.96 14.80 -2.00
C CYS A 269 -0.67 14.78 -2.82
N CYS A 270 -0.55 13.69 -3.50
CA CYS A 270 0.35 13.53 -4.63
C CYS A 270 1.81 13.70 -4.22
N ASP A 271 2.61 14.37 -5.03
CA ASP A 271 4.03 14.64 -4.77
C ASP A 271 4.31 15.81 -3.79
N THR A 272 3.28 16.29 -3.08
CA THR A 272 3.47 17.27 -2.01
C THR A 272 4.21 16.60 -0.84
N PRO A 273 5.30 17.21 -0.33
CA PRO A 273 6.00 16.67 0.83
C PRO A 273 5.12 16.58 2.08
N THR A 274 5.16 15.43 2.77
CA THR A 274 4.37 15.27 4.00
C THR A 274 5.06 15.88 5.22
N PRO A 275 4.37 16.72 6.01
CA PRO A 275 4.94 17.30 7.23
C PRO A 275 5.34 16.25 8.26
N SER A 276 4.61 15.14 8.36
CA SER A 276 4.89 14.08 9.34
C SER A 276 6.25 13.41 9.16
N THR A 277 6.81 13.45 7.95
CA THR A 277 8.13 12.87 7.65
C THR A 277 9.22 13.91 7.47
N ALA A 278 9.02 15.15 7.95
CA ALA A 278 9.92 16.28 7.69
C ALA A 278 10.12 16.60 6.20
N GLY A 279 9.14 16.25 5.34
CA GLY A 279 9.17 16.52 3.91
C GLY A 279 9.99 15.53 3.07
N ILE A 280 10.48 14.45 3.66
CA ILE A 280 11.29 13.44 2.95
C ILE A 280 10.45 12.59 2.02
N MET A 281 9.23 12.27 2.43
CA MET A 281 8.23 11.56 1.63
C MET A 281 7.20 12.52 1.06
N SER A 282 6.63 12.15 -0.06
CA SER A 282 5.39 12.74 -0.56
C SER A 282 4.16 12.00 -0.01
N PHE A 283 2.99 12.66 -0.08
CA PHE A 283 1.74 12.05 0.41
C PHE A 283 1.42 10.74 -0.30
N ASP A 284 1.70 10.63 -1.58
CA ASP A 284 1.40 9.44 -2.37
C ASP A 284 2.46 8.33 -2.30
N GLU A 285 3.53 8.52 -1.53
CA GLU A 285 4.48 7.46 -1.20
C GLU A 285 4.11 6.69 0.08
N VAL A 286 3.11 7.19 0.81
CA VAL A 286 2.59 6.49 2.00
C VAL A 286 2.00 5.15 1.56
N ASP A 287 2.36 4.08 2.30
CA ASP A 287 1.86 2.72 2.05
C ASP A 287 2.10 2.25 0.59
N VAL A 288 3.27 2.56 0.03
CA VAL A 288 3.70 2.37 -1.36
C VAL A 288 2.97 3.28 -2.34
N PHE A 289 1.66 3.38 -2.23
CA PHE A 289 0.84 4.37 -2.92
C PHE A 289 -0.42 4.67 -2.11
N ASN A 290 -0.58 5.92 -1.70
CA ASN A 290 -1.83 6.41 -1.14
C ASN A 290 -2.14 7.80 -1.71
N GLY A 291 -3.21 7.91 -2.47
CA GLY A 291 -3.53 9.21 -3.03
C GLY A 291 -4.53 9.19 -4.18
N ARG A 292 -4.57 10.31 -4.85
CA ARG A 292 -5.49 10.58 -5.94
C ARG A 292 -5.08 9.80 -7.20
N LEU A 293 -6.01 9.03 -7.75
CA LEU A 293 -5.76 8.30 -8.99
C LEU A 293 -5.80 9.20 -10.24
N ASP A 294 -6.38 10.41 -10.17
CA ASP A 294 -6.56 11.31 -11.31
C ASP A 294 -5.27 11.98 -11.83
N ARG A 295 -4.13 11.69 -11.20
CA ARG A 295 -2.82 12.16 -11.67
C ARG A 295 -2.24 11.29 -12.77
N PHE A 296 -2.68 10.03 -12.87
CA PHE A 296 -2.09 9.04 -13.73
C PHE A 296 -3.13 8.30 -14.57
N ASP A 297 -2.72 7.84 -15.73
CA ASP A 297 -3.38 6.79 -16.47
C ASP A 297 -2.86 5.45 -15.95
N TRP A 298 -3.78 4.56 -15.56
CA TRP A 298 -3.49 3.30 -14.87
C TRP A 298 -3.71 2.11 -15.80
N LYS A 299 -2.65 1.37 -16.08
CA LYS A 299 -2.69 0.17 -16.92
C LYS A 299 -2.52 -1.07 -16.07
N LEU A 300 -3.48 -1.99 -16.14
CA LEU A 300 -3.34 -3.34 -15.61
C LEU A 300 -2.50 -4.17 -16.58
N VAL A 301 -1.28 -4.54 -16.17
CA VAL A 301 -0.37 -5.34 -17.01
C VAL A 301 -0.73 -6.82 -16.96
N GLY A 302 -1.14 -7.30 -15.78
CA GLY A 302 -1.48 -8.70 -15.52
C GLY A 302 -0.80 -9.23 -14.26
N LYS A 303 -0.86 -10.55 -14.07
CA LYS A 303 -0.22 -11.22 -12.95
C LYS A 303 1.18 -11.73 -13.31
N LYS A 304 2.06 -11.72 -12.30
CA LYS A 304 3.40 -12.34 -12.35
C LYS A 304 3.71 -13.02 -11.02
N GLU A 305 4.55 -14.04 -11.07
CA GLU A 305 5.20 -14.59 -9.89
C GLU A 305 6.46 -13.78 -9.60
N MET A 306 6.54 -13.20 -8.41
CA MET A 306 7.65 -12.32 -8.04
C MET A 306 8.08 -12.54 -6.60
N TYR A 307 9.37 -12.31 -6.32
CA TYR A 307 9.85 -12.28 -4.95
C TYR A 307 9.46 -10.94 -4.33
N ILE A 308 8.73 -11.02 -3.22
CA ILE A 308 8.24 -9.87 -2.48
C ILE A 308 8.54 -10.00 -0.99
N PRO A 309 8.70 -8.89 -0.24
CA PRO A 309 8.67 -8.94 1.21
C PRO A 309 7.30 -9.45 1.67
N TYR A 310 7.29 -10.46 2.53
CA TYR A 310 6.04 -11.05 3.03
C TYR A 310 6.23 -11.69 4.39
N ASN A 311 5.16 -11.82 5.19
CA ASN A 311 5.19 -12.41 6.52
C ASN A 311 6.32 -11.84 7.39
N SER A 312 6.46 -10.53 7.39
CA SER A 312 7.64 -9.79 7.86
C SER A 312 7.74 -9.65 9.39
N ASN A 313 7.11 -10.53 10.16
CA ASN A 313 7.12 -10.50 11.63
C ASN A 313 8.53 -10.58 12.23
N LYS A 314 9.48 -11.19 11.51
CA LYS A 314 10.89 -11.22 11.89
C LYS A 314 11.48 -9.82 12.09
N MET A 315 11.05 -8.84 11.31
CA MET A 315 11.50 -7.44 11.40
C MET A 315 11.12 -6.77 12.72
N LEU A 316 10.08 -7.24 13.40
CA LEU A 316 9.65 -6.71 14.69
C LEU A 316 10.53 -7.17 15.85
N GLN A 317 11.39 -8.17 15.64
CA GLN A 317 12.09 -8.85 16.71
C GLN A 317 13.36 -8.14 17.21
N PRO A 318 14.25 -7.60 16.34
CA PRO A 318 15.50 -6.98 16.75
C PRO A 318 15.30 -5.60 17.36
N LYS A 319 16.36 -5.01 17.86
CA LYS A 319 16.43 -3.57 18.16
C LYS A 319 16.40 -2.77 16.85
N MET A 320 15.91 -1.53 16.90
CA MET A 320 15.93 -0.63 15.76
C MET A 320 17.34 -0.48 15.17
N SER A 321 18.37 -0.38 16.04
CA SER A 321 19.76 -0.24 15.61
C SER A 321 20.34 -1.47 14.87
N GLU A 322 19.71 -2.62 15.01
CA GLU A 322 20.09 -3.85 14.31
C GLU A 322 19.32 -3.96 12.96
N LEU A 323 18.09 -3.43 12.92
CA LEU A 323 17.25 -3.43 11.73
C LEU A 323 17.68 -2.37 10.70
N ILE A 324 18.06 -1.18 11.18
CA ILE A 324 18.40 -0.04 10.31
C ILE A 324 19.88 -0.13 9.91
N GLY A 325 20.12 -0.58 8.68
CA GLY A 325 21.46 -0.62 8.09
C GLY A 325 21.89 0.72 7.51
N LYS A 326 23.13 0.80 7.07
CA LYS A 326 23.72 1.99 6.46
C LYS A 326 23.02 2.36 5.14
N ASP A 327 22.85 1.40 4.25
CA ASP A 327 22.42 1.63 2.87
C ASP A 327 21.00 1.09 2.60
N HIS A 328 20.49 0.24 3.47
CA HIS A 328 19.18 -0.42 3.37
C HIS A 328 18.82 -1.10 4.70
N LEU A 329 17.62 -1.61 4.83
CA LEU A 329 17.24 -2.49 5.92
C LEU A 329 18.21 -3.69 6.00
N ASN A 330 18.53 -4.11 7.21
CA ASN A 330 19.38 -5.29 7.40
C ASN A 330 18.69 -6.54 6.84
N PRO A 331 19.25 -7.17 5.80
CA PRO A 331 18.60 -8.28 5.10
C PRO A 331 18.42 -9.52 5.99
N ASP A 332 19.14 -9.65 7.11
CA ASP A 332 18.95 -10.74 8.08
C ASP A 332 17.53 -10.77 8.66
N TYR A 333 16.84 -9.64 8.63
CA TYR A 333 15.49 -9.49 9.19
C TYR A 333 14.40 -9.35 8.13
N VAL A 334 14.75 -9.22 6.86
CA VAL A 334 13.77 -9.10 5.76
C VAL A 334 13.47 -10.48 5.18
N ARG A 335 12.23 -10.91 5.30
CA ARG A 335 11.75 -12.17 4.72
C ARG A 335 11.23 -11.95 3.31
N TRP A 336 11.74 -12.69 2.34
CA TRP A 336 11.29 -12.68 0.96
C TRP A 336 10.62 -14.01 0.63
N GLU A 337 9.48 -13.96 -0.06
CA GLU A 337 8.75 -15.13 -0.52
C GLU A 337 8.34 -14.95 -1.99
N LEU A 338 8.14 -16.07 -2.70
CA LEU A 338 7.61 -16.07 -4.05
C LEU A 338 6.08 -16.00 -3.99
N HIS A 339 5.48 -14.94 -4.52
CA HIS A 339 4.03 -14.76 -4.59
C HIS A 339 3.58 -14.36 -5.98
N ARG A 340 2.30 -14.56 -6.29
CA ARG A 340 1.68 -13.93 -7.46
C ARG A 340 1.31 -12.49 -7.11
N VAL A 341 1.67 -11.58 -7.98
CA VAL A 341 1.34 -10.16 -7.85
C VAL A 341 0.61 -9.64 -9.09
N TRP A 342 -0.30 -8.70 -8.88
CA TRP A 342 -0.81 -7.87 -9.94
C TRP A 342 0.19 -6.77 -10.23
N VAL A 343 0.52 -6.58 -11.51
CA VAL A 343 1.41 -5.49 -11.95
C VAL A 343 0.57 -4.38 -12.55
N VAL A 344 0.72 -3.18 -11.99
CA VAL A 344 0.02 -1.97 -12.43
C VAL A 344 1.03 -0.91 -12.83
N GLU A 345 0.90 -0.37 -14.02
CA GLU A 345 1.71 0.76 -14.50
C GLU A 345 0.93 2.06 -14.41
N ALA A 346 1.61 3.10 -13.96
CA ALA A 346 1.13 4.47 -13.90
C ALA A 346 1.94 5.34 -14.87
N SER A 347 1.26 6.06 -15.73
CA SER A 347 1.84 7.09 -16.60
C SER A 347 1.14 8.40 -16.33
N LEU A 348 1.90 9.50 -16.25
CA LEU A 348 1.33 10.81 -15.95
C LEU A 348 0.25 11.17 -16.96
N ALA A 349 -0.94 11.49 -16.46
CA ALA A 349 -2.08 11.86 -17.31
C ALA A 349 -1.85 13.21 -17.99
N PRO A 350 -2.41 13.43 -19.21
CA PRO A 350 -2.26 14.68 -19.94
C PRO A 350 -2.64 15.90 -19.10
N GLY A 351 -1.80 16.93 -19.12
CA GLY A 351 -2.02 18.20 -18.40
C GLY A 351 -1.77 18.12 -16.87
N LYS A 352 -1.37 16.97 -16.34
CA LYS A 352 -1.00 16.81 -14.94
C LYS A 352 0.50 17.03 -14.73
N ARG A 353 0.89 17.20 -13.46
CA ARG A 353 2.31 17.33 -13.05
C ARG A 353 2.57 16.40 -11.89
N HIS A 354 3.75 15.80 -11.89
CA HIS A 354 4.25 14.95 -10.81
C HIS A 354 5.77 14.80 -10.93
N GLN A 355 6.50 14.73 -9.80
CA GLN A 355 7.96 14.54 -9.80
C GLN A 355 8.36 13.19 -10.40
N ALA A 356 7.55 12.16 -10.18
CA ALA A 356 7.71 10.84 -10.78
C ALA A 356 6.59 10.59 -11.81
N PRO A 357 6.77 10.97 -13.10
CA PRO A 357 5.73 10.84 -14.12
C PRO A 357 5.44 9.41 -14.54
N LYS A 358 6.26 8.45 -14.10
CA LYS A 358 6.07 7.02 -14.34
C LYS A 358 6.26 6.24 -13.06
N GLY A 359 5.34 5.29 -12.80
CA GLY A 359 5.40 4.33 -11.70
C GLY A 359 5.02 2.92 -12.16
N ARG A 360 5.49 1.93 -11.43
CA ARG A 360 5.04 0.53 -11.56
C ARG A 360 4.88 -0.04 -10.17
N TYR A 361 3.70 -0.61 -9.90
CA TYR A 361 3.33 -1.11 -8.59
C TYR A 361 3.06 -2.61 -8.67
N TYR A 362 3.43 -3.33 -7.62
CA TYR A 362 3.33 -4.78 -7.51
C TYR A 362 2.45 -5.09 -6.30
N LEU A 363 1.20 -5.48 -6.58
CA LEU A 363 0.19 -5.73 -5.56
C LEU A 363 0.11 -7.23 -5.31
N ASP A 364 0.31 -7.65 -4.08
CA ASP A 364 0.10 -9.03 -3.67
C ASP A 364 -1.34 -9.47 -3.97
N GLU A 365 -1.51 -10.61 -4.65
CA GLU A 365 -2.85 -11.04 -5.06
C GLU A 365 -3.73 -11.46 -3.88
N ASP A 366 -3.13 -11.93 -2.79
CA ASP A 366 -3.85 -12.42 -1.62
C ASP A 366 -4.41 -11.30 -0.74
N THR A 367 -3.68 -10.21 -0.59
CA THR A 367 -4.03 -9.08 0.31
C THR A 367 -4.41 -7.80 -0.41
N TRP A 368 -4.07 -7.67 -1.70
CA TRP A 368 -4.12 -6.44 -2.48
C TRP A 368 -3.15 -5.35 -2.02
N THR A 369 -2.34 -5.62 -1.01
CA THR A 369 -1.30 -4.67 -0.58
C THR A 369 -0.28 -4.47 -1.69
N ALA A 370 0.01 -3.22 -2.05
CA ALA A 370 1.19 -2.92 -2.85
C ALA A 370 2.43 -3.15 -1.98
N VAL A 371 3.21 -4.15 -2.33
CA VAL A 371 4.40 -4.56 -1.55
C VAL A 371 5.68 -3.96 -2.08
N LEU A 372 5.73 -3.69 -3.38
CA LEU A 372 6.84 -3.03 -4.05
C LEU A 372 6.29 -1.99 -5.06
N GLY A 373 7.10 -0.96 -5.29
CA GLY A 373 6.82 0.04 -6.31
C GLY A 373 8.12 0.64 -6.84
N ASP A 374 8.17 0.89 -8.12
CA ASP A 374 9.29 1.55 -8.79
C ASP A 374 8.83 2.87 -9.38
N ARG A 375 9.60 3.94 -9.20
CA ARG A 375 9.29 5.27 -9.72
C ARG A 375 10.44 5.82 -10.54
N TRP A 376 10.12 6.39 -11.69
CA TRP A 376 11.06 7.05 -12.60
C TRP A 376 10.84 8.56 -12.58
N ASP A 377 11.94 9.30 -12.64
CA ASP A 377 11.93 10.76 -12.74
C ASP A 377 11.53 11.24 -14.15
N ALA A 378 11.51 12.55 -14.36
CA ALA A 378 11.15 13.17 -15.64
C ALA A 378 12.16 12.86 -16.77
N ASN A 379 13.38 12.44 -16.46
CA ASN A 379 14.39 12.02 -17.42
C ASN A 379 14.31 10.52 -17.75
N GLY A 380 13.35 9.80 -17.15
CA GLY A 380 13.22 8.35 -17.32
C GLY A 380 14.24 7.54 -16.51
N GLN A 381 14.98 8.17 -15.58
CA GLN A 381 15.87 7.48 -14.66
C GLN A 381 15.07 6.83 -13.55
N LEU A 382 15.35 5.56 -13.24
CA LEU A 382 14.82 4.89 -12.07
C LEU A 382 15.32 5.62 -10.81
N TRP A 383 14.40 6.29 -10.13
CA TRP A 383 14.71 7.18 -9.02
C TRP A 383 14.54 6.54 -7.67
N LYS A 384 13.33 6.02 -7.41
CA LYS A 384 13.01 5.38 -6.13
C LYS A 384 12.49 3.97 -6.34
N THR A 385 12.88 3.06 -5.46
CA THR A 385 12.16 1.81 -5.24
C THR A 385 11.51 1.86 -3.87
N ILE A 386 10.19 1.66 -3.84
CA ILE A 386 9.35 1.76 -2.65
C ILE A 386 9.01 0.36 -2.19
N PHE A 387 8.96 0.14 -0.90
CA PHE A 387 8.66 -1.16 -0.31
C PHE A 387 7.65 -1.04 0.83
N SER A 388 6.94 -2.13 1.06
CA SER A 388 6.14 -2.39 2.24
C SER A 388 6.46 -3.79 2.77
N ASN A 389 6.38 -3.96 4.09
CA ASN A 389 6.70 -5.21 4.77
C ASN A 389 5.45 -5.71 5.52
N PRO A 390 4.55 -6.48 4.87
CA PRO A 390 3.34 -6.99 5.50
C PRO A 390 3.64 -7.90 6.68
N VAL A 391 2.92 -7.73 7.77
CA VAL A 391 3.01 -8.49 9.00
C VAL A 391 1.75 -9.33 9.19
N VAL A 392 1.94 -10.59 9.59
CA VAL A 392 0.82 -11.47 9.95
C VAL A 392 0.24 -11.03 11.27
N MET A 393 -1.06 -10.77 11.30
CA MET A 393 -1.85 -10.38 12.47
C MET A 393 -3.05 -11.32 12.62
N PRO A 394 -2.85 -12.52 13.20
CA PRO A 394 -3.91 -13.53 13.30
C PRO A 394 -5.09 -13.10 14.17
N ASP A 395 -4.81 -12.20 15.12
CA ASP A 395 -5.79 -11.64 16.04
C ASP A 395 -6.80 -10.71 15.38
N LEU A 396 -6.46 -10.19 14.18
CA LEU A 396 -7.33 -9.24 13.45
C LEU A 396 -8.45 -9.91 12.64
N PRO A 397 -8.37 -11.06 11.91
CA PRO A 397 -7.24 -11.63 11.19
C PRO A 397 -6.88 -10.83 9.94
N ALA A 398 -5.60 -10.67 9.67
CA ALA A 398 -5.09 -9.97 8.49
C ALA A 398 -3.61 -10.30 8.24
N THR A 399 -3.16 -10.03 7.03
CA THR A 399 -1.75 -9.82 6.71
C THR A 399 -1.67 -8.42 6.11
N ALA A 400 -1.11 -7.50 6.87
CA ALA A 400 -1.20 -6.08 6.58
C ALA A 400 0.14 -5.35 6.80
N PRO A 401 0.36 -4.20 6.14
CA PRO A 401 1.64 -3.49 6.18
C PRO A 401 1.94 -2.79 7.51
N THR A 402 1.16 -2.89 8.54
CA THR A 402 1.34 -2.24 9.86
C THR A 402 2.09 -0.91 9.84
N GLN A 403 1.99 -0.18 8.73
CA GLN A 403 2.71 1.05 8.40
C GLN A 403 4.24 0.90 8.18
N GLN A 404 4.78 -0.32 8.07
CA GLN A 404 6.18 -0.53 7.70
C GLN A 404 6.37 -0.41 6.19
N PHE A 405 6.50 0.79 5.72
CA PHE A 405 6.79 1.12 4.34
C PHE A 405 7.92 2.12 4.25
N GLY A 406 8.54 2.20 3.10
CA GLY A 406 9.64 3.12 2.88
C GLY A 406 10.11 3.13 1.44
N PHE A 407 11.22 3.80 1.19
CA PHE A 407 11.83 3.82 -0.13
C PHE A 407 13.35 3.88 -0.03
N TYR A 408 13.99 3.39 -1.07
CA TYR A 408 15.41 3.62 -1.36
C TYR A 408 15.50 4.61 -2.52
N ASP A 409 16.17 5.75 -2.30
CA ASP A 409 16.48 6.72 -3.34
C ASP A 409 17.77 6.26 -4.04
N LEU A 410 17.61 5.75 -5.25
CA LEU A 410 18.70 5.16 -6.03
C LEU A 410 19.67 6.23 -6.57
N VAL A 411 19.24 7.48 -6.62
CA VAL A 411 20.05 8.62 -7.09
C VAL A 411 20.91 9.18 -5.97
N SER A 412 20.29 9.58 -4.87
CA SER A 412 21.00 10.18 -3.72
C SER A 412 21.69 9.15 -2.83
N GLY A 413 21.19 7.93 -2.77
CA GLY A 413 21.64 6.90 -1.83
C GLY A 413 21.03 7.03 -0.43
N ALA A 414 20.25 8.08 -0.16
CA ALA A 414 19.46 8.16 1.06
C ALA A 414 18.26 7.19 1.02
N TRP A 415 17.76 6.82 2.18
CA TRP A 415 16.57 5.99 2.25
C TRP A 415 15.73 6.31 3.49
N TYR A 416 14.50 5.85 3.47
CA TYR A 416 13.53 6.12 4.53
C TYR A 416 12.70 4.89 4.83
N VAL A 417 12.38 4.70 6.10
CA VAL A 417 11.39 3.73 6.56
C VAL A 417 10.48 4.35 7.61
N ASN A 418 9.18 4.17 7.42
CA ASN A 418 8.14 4.47 8.41
C ASN A 418 7.73 3.21 9.14
N GLY A 419 7.02 3.37 10.28
CA GLY A 419 6.44 2.24 10.99
C GLY A 419 7.45 1.32 11.66
N VAL A 420 8.59 1.86 12.10
CA VAL A 420 9.53 1.11 12.95
C VAL A 420 8.91 0.98 14.34
N LEU A 421 8.39 -0.22 14.64
CA LEU A 421 7.68 -0.55 15.88
C LEU A 421 8.61 -1.14 16.95
N ASN A 422 9.84 -1.44 16.58
CA ASN A 422 10.82 -2.03 17.45
C ASN A 422 11.01 -1.19 18.72
N GLU A 423 11.01 -1.84 19.87
CA GLU A 423 11.18 -1.21 21.19
C GLU A 423 10.02 -0.28 21.61
N LYS A 424 8.90 -0.29 20.87
CA LYS A 424 7.68 0.40 21.30
C LYS A 424 6.89 -0.47 22.28
N ALA A 425 6.37 0.16 23.33
CA ALA A 425 5.56 -0.52 24.35
C ALA A 425 4.22 -0.97 23.79
N GLU A 426 3.53 -0.08 23.08
CA GLU A 426 2.34 -0.41 22.30
C GLU A 426 2.70 -0.42 20.81
N GLN A 427 2.43 -1.56 20.18
CA GLN A 427 2.57 -1.71 18.74
C GLN A 427 1.19 -1.55 18.09
N TYR A 428 0.90 -2.28 17.04
CA TYR A 428 -0.42 -2.23 16.42
C TYR A 428 -1.47 -2.82 17.38
N LYS A 429 -2.38 -1.96 17.89
CA LYS A 429 -3.44 -2.30 18.83
C LYS A 429 -4.79 -2.11 18.17
N ILE A 430 -5.61 -3.15 18.15
CA ILE A 430 -7.00 -3.07 17.69
C ILE A 430 -7.79 -2.27 18.72
N MET A 431 -8.49 -1.24 18.27
CA MET A 431 -9.24 -0.32 19.13
C MET A 431 -10.75 -0.50 18.95
N PRO A 432 -11.55 -0.15 19.95
CA PRO A 432 -12.96 0.14 19.75
C PRO A 432 -13.10 1.34 18.81
N HIS A 433 -14.28 1.46 18.21
CA HIS A 433 -14.60 2.57 17.34
C HIS A 433 -14.33 3.93 18.02
N TYR A 434 -13.55 4.79 17.36
CA TYR A 434 -13.29 6.13 17.87
C TYR A 434 -14.51 7.05 17.65
N GLY A 435 -14.76 7.96 18.59
CA GLY A 435 -15.71 9.04 18.37
C GLY A 435 -15.27 9.98 17.25
N ASN A 436 -16.21 10.47 16.45
CA ASN A 436 -15.93 11.35 15.30
C ASN A 436 -15.14 12.62 15.65
N THR A 437 -15.17 13.05 16.92
CA THR A 437 -14.43 14.23 17.41
C THR A 437 -12.92 14.02 17.46
N VAL A 438 -12.43 12.78 17.52
CA VAL A 438 -10.99 12.45 17.58
C VAL A 438 -10.25 12.94 16.33
N PHE A 439 -10.91 12.87 15.17
CA PHE A 439 -10.32 13.22 13.88
C PHE A 439 -10.75 14.62 13.40
N THR A 440 -10.69 15.59 14.32
CA THR A 440 -11.04 17.00 14.05
C THR A 440 -9.87 17.93 14.33
N PRO A 441 -9.83 19.12 13.70
CA PRO A 441 -8.83 20.14 14.01
C PRO A 441 -8.89 20.60 15.47
N ASP A 442 -10.07 20.61 16.09
CA ASP A 442 -10.25 21.03 17.49
C ASP A 442 -9.59 20.03 18.48
N ALA A 443 -9.65 18.74 18.18
CA ALA A 443 -8.96 17.72 18.98
C ALA A 443 -7.45 17.94 19.00
N MET A 444 -6.85 18.34 17.86
CA MET A 444 -5.42 18.65 17.79
C MET A 444 -5.04 19.88 18.65
N ALA A 445 -5.87 20.92 18.65
CA ALA A 445 -5.59 22.14 19.39
C ALA A 445 -5.54 21.90 20.91
N GLY A 446 -6.38 20.99 21.42
CA GLY A 446 -6.42 20.62 22.84
C GLY A 446 -5.19 19.86 23.33
N GLU A 447 -4.49 19.13 22.47
CA GLU A 447 -3.29 18.34 22.82
C GLU A 447 -1.99 19.12 22.73
N GLY A 448 -1.89 20.07 21.82
CA GLY A 448 -0.70 20.94 21.68
C GLY A 448 -0.52 21.95 22.81
N GLN A 449 -1.42 21.99 23.78
CA GLN A 449 -1.35 22.87 24.96
C GLN A 449 -0.86 22.17 26.24
N ARG A 450 -0.51 20.89 26.18
CA ARG A 450 -0.05 20.10 27.35
C ARG A 450 1.46 19.89 27.33
#